data_97968376be78405072e46d7338b23d48
#
_entry.id   97968376be78405072e46d7338b23d48
#
_cell.length_a   1.000
_cell.length_b   1.000
_cell.length_c   1.000
_cell.angle_alpha   90.00
_cell.angle_beta   90.00
_cell.angle_gamma   90.00
#
_symmetry.space_group_name_H-M   'P 1'
#
loop_
_entity.id
_entity.type
_entity.pdbx_description
1 polymer ?
#
loop_
_entity_poly.entity_id
_entity_poly.type
_entity_poly.pdbx_seq_one_letter_code
_entity_poly.pdbx_strand_id
1 'polypeptide(L)'
;MALAALVIASAPAGAVDLTKKRQNLPDLVLGNEEGNDFVVENRDIELEAGKAYRLRIVAKGRQEYKFYATEFFRYIWLNQIVINHLEIHGGGPPDHLEFDDPGEIAIEFVAIKPGEYPWTAKGLEAKGMAGTFSVK
;
A
#
# COMPACT_ATOMS: atom_id res chain seq x y z
N MET A 1 32.16 26.82 43.20
CA MET A 1 31.45 26.61 41.94
C MET A 1 30.96 25.19 41.93
N ALA A 2 29.63 24.98 42.03
CA ALA A 2 29.03 23.65 41.99
C ALA A 2 28.62 23.33 40.54
N LEU A 3 29.18 22.27 39.96
CA LEU A 3 28.81 21.79 38.62
C LEU A 3 27.55 20.93 38.78
N ALA A 4 26.41 21.45 38.31
CA ALA A 4 25.19 20.66 38.27
C ALA A 4 25.25 19.70 37.05
N ALA A 5 25.34 18.40 37.31
CA ALA A 5 25.26 17.38 36.28
C ALA A 5 23.81 17.24 35.85
N LEU A 6 23.48 17.58 34.61
CA LEU A 6 22.18 17.35 33.99
C LEU A 6 22.07 15.87 33.62
N VAL A 7 21.33 15.10 34.41
CA VAL A 7 21.00 13.72 34.07
C VAL A 7 19.86 13.73 33.07
N ILE A 8 20.15 13.48 31.80
CA ILE A 8 19.12 13.27 30.76
C ILE A 8 18.60 11.83 30.94
N ALA A 9 17.45 11.69 31.56
CA ALA A 9 16.75 10.41 31.62
C ALA A 9 16.19 10.10 30.22
N SER A 10 16.83 9.17 29.51
CA SER A 10 16.27 8.60 28.29
C SER A 10 15.10 7.68 28.67
N ALA A 11 13.88 8.06 28.27
CA ALA A 11 12.76 7.13 28.37
C ALA A 11 13.05 5.90 27.50
N PRO A 12 12.75 4.69 27.97
CA PRO A 12 12.93 3.49 27.14
C PRO A 12 12.03 3.61 25.91
N ALA A 13 12.62 3.55 24.72
CA ALA A 13 11.87 3.44 23.47
C ALA A 13 11.23 2.06 23.44
N GLY A 14 9.93 1.99 23.73
CA GLY A 14 9.17 0.76 23.60
C GLY A 14 9.12 0.31 22.15
N ALA A 15 9.35 -0.97 21.88
CA ALA A 15 9.17 -1.55 20.56
C ALA A 15 7.70 -1.43 20.12
N VAL A 16 7.46 -1.00 18.88
CA VAL A 16 6.12 -0.89 18.30
C VAL A 16 5.82 -2.15 17.49
N ASP A 17 4.70 -2.79 17.81
CA ASP A 17 4.20 -3.92 17.01
C ASP A 17 3.48 -3.37 15.74
N LEU A 18 4.21 -3.33 14.64
CA LEU A 18 3.71 -2.82 13.35
C LEU A 18 2.68 -3.75 12.69
N THR A 19 2.47 -4.96 13.22
CA THR A 19 1.43 -5.86 12.72
C THR A 19 0.02 -5.47 13.20
N LYS A 20 -0.08 -4.65 14.24
CA LYS A 20 -1.35 -4.32 14.91
C LYS A 20 -1.83 -2.90 14.75
N LYS A 21 -0.91 -1.94 14.57
CA LYS A 21 -1.23 -0.50 14.49
C LYS A 21 -1.14 0.03 13.07
N ARG A 22 -1.96 -0.52 12.17
CA ARG A 22 -2.03 -0.06 10.78
C ARG A 22 -2.99 1.12 10.60
N GLN A 23 -2.63 2.03 9.71
CA GLN A 23 -3.48 3.11 9.24
C GLN A 23 -4.23 2.64 7.99
N ASN A 24 -5.55 2.83 7.97
CA ASN A 24 -6.33 2.61 6.75
C ASN A 24 -6.12 3.78 5.79
N LEU A 25 -5.76 3.45 4.57
CA LEU A 25 -5.65 4.41 3.46
C LEU A 25 -6.99 4.53 2.73
N PRO A 26 -7.25 5.64 2.02
CA PRO A 26 -8.32 5.70 1.04
C PRO A 26 -8.20 4.59 0.01
N ASP A 27 -9.33 4.06 -0.44
CA ASP A 27 -9.34 3.00 -1.44
C ASP A 27 -8.75 3.49 -2.77
N LEU A 28 -7.87 2.71 -3.40
CA LEU A 28 -7.46 2.90 -4.78
C LEU A 28 -8.49 2.21 -5.66
N VAL A 29 -9.27 2.98 -6.43
CA VAL A 29 -10.40 2.43 -7.18
C VAL A 29 -10.11 2.45 -8.68
N LEU A 30 -10.28 1.30 -9.34
CA LEU A 30 -10.07 1.08 -10.77
C LEU A 30 -11.43 0.93 -11.47
N GLY A 31 -11.72 1.84 -12.40
CA GLY A 31 -13.01 1.92 -13.06
C GLY A 31 -14.14 2.41 -12.16
N ASN A 32 -15.35 2.47 -12.68
CA ASN A 32 -16.54 2.80 -11.91
C ASN A 32 -17.75 1.95 -12.35
N GLU A 33 -18.82 2.00 -11.56
CA GLU A 33 -20.07 1.28 -11.81
C GLU A 33 -20.89 1.90 -12.94
N GLU A 34 -20.57 3.13 -13.34
CA GLU A 34 -21.27 3.88 -14.40
C GLU A 34 -20.81 3.50 -15.82
N GLY A 35 -19.89 2.55 -15.93
CA GLY A 35 -19.38 2.01 -17.20
C GLY A 35 -18.11 2.66 -17.71
N ASN A 36 -17.44 3.51 -16.93
CA ASN A 36 -16.12 4.01 -17.27
C ASN A 36 -15.03 3.12 -16.63
N ASP A 37 -14.42 2.29 -17.47
CA ASP A 37 -13.41 1.32 -17.05
C ASP A 37 -12.01 1.94 -16.86
N PHE A 38 -11.80 3.18 -17.31
CA PHE A 38 -10.48 3.83 -17.38
C PHE A 38 -10.35 5.07 -16.50
N VAL A 39 -11.06 5.09 -15.39
CA VAL A 39 -10.90 6.10 -14.32
C VAL A 39 -10.22 5.50 -13.12
N VAL A 40 -9.50 6.32 -12.38
CA VAL A 40 -8.84 5.91 -11.13
C VAL A 40 -9.13 6.93 -10.05
N GLU A 41 -9.60 6.46 -8.90
CA GLU A 41 -9.68 7.27 -7.69
C GLU A 41 -8.46 6.98 -6.80
N ASN A 42 -7.92 8.02 -6.16
CA ASN A 42 -6.76 7.94 -5.27
C ASN A 42 -5.54 7.26 -5.89
N ARG A 43 -5.22 7.66 -7.13
CA ARG A 43 -4.10 7.07 -7.89
C ARG A 43 -2.73 7.29 -7.26
N ASP A 44 -2.56 8.41 -6.58
CA ASP A 44 -1.30 8.80 -5.94
C ASP A 44 -1.47 8.71 -4.43
N ILE A 45 -0.64 7.91 -3.79
CA ILE A 45 -0.74 7.57 -2.37
C ILE A 45 0.54 7.98 -1.67
N GLU A 46 0.41 8.81 -0.62
CA GLU A 46 1.52 9.22 0.22
C GLU A 46 1.64 8.32 1.45
N LEU A 47 2.87 7.91 1.74
CA LEU A 47 3.23 7.02 2.83
C LEU A 47 4.45 7.55 3.58
N GLU A 48 4.63 7.09 4.80
CA GLU A 48 5.85 7.29 5.58
C GLU A 48 6.55 5.95 5.83
N ALA A 49 7.87 5.92 5.63
CA ALA A 49 8.68 4.74 5.93
C ALA A 49 8.60 4.40 7.44
N GLY A 50 8.50 3.11 7.75
CA GLY A 50 8.39 2.64 9.12
C GLY A 50 6.96 2.66 9.70
N LYS A 51 5.96 3.05 8.92
CA LYS A 51 4.55 2.98 9.31
C LYS A 51 3.82 1.82 8.66
N ALA A 52 2.88 1.26 9.39
CA ALA A 52 2.02 0.18 8.93
C ALA A 52 0.72 0.72 8.32
N TYR A 53 0.32 0.16 7.19
CA TYR A 53 -0.84 0.58 6.41
C TYR A 53 -1.70 -0.59 5.98
N ARG A 54 -2.97 -0.31 5.74
CA ARG A 54 -3.89 -1.15 4.98
C ARG A 54 -4.38 -0.36 3.77
N LEU A 55 -4.18 -0.89 2.57
CA LEU A 55 -4.70 -0.37 1.31
C LEU A 55 -5.66 -1.38 0.70
N ARG A 56 -6.87 -0.93 0.38
CA ARG A 56 -7.79 -1.68 -0.45
C ARG A 56 -7.64 -1.20 -1.90
N ILE A 57 -7.42 -2.14 -2.81
CA ILE A 57 -7.48 -1.92 -4.25
C ILE A 57 -8.80 -2.52 -4.71
N VAL A 58 -9.67 -1.67 -5.27
CA VAL A 58 -11.04 -2.02 -5.60
C VAL A 58 -11.25 -1.89 -7.10
N ALA A 59 -11.54 -2.99 -7.76
CA ALA A 59 -11.95 -2.99 -9.16
C ALA A 59 -13.47 -2.86 -9.24
N LYS A 60 -13.96 -1.78 -9.86
CA LYS A 60 -15.38 -1.53 -10.14
C LYS A 60 -15.69 -1.57 -11.62
N GLY A 61 -14.69 -1.41 -12.47
CA GLY A 61 -14.83 -1.53 -13.91
C GLY A 61 -14.97 -2.97 -14.38
N ARG A 62 -15.23 -3.14 -15.66
CA ARG A 62 -15.46 -4.46 -16.31
C ARG A 62 -14.23 -4.99 -17.02
N GLN A 63 -13.13 -4.22 -17.03
CA GLN A 63 -11.86 -4.66 -17.60
C GLN A 63 -11.16 -5.62 -16.65
N GLU A 64 -10.34 -6.49 -17.21
CA GLU A 64 -9.32 -7.19 -16.46
C GLU A 64 -8.24 -6.18 -16.06
N TYR A 65 -7.97 -6.05 -14.77
CA TYR A 65 -6.91 -5.17 -14.28
C TYR A 65 -5.77 -5.98 -13.69
N LYS A 66 -4.59 -5.87 -14.32
CA LYS A 66 -3.34 -6.44 -13.82
C LYS A 66 -2.55 -5.35 -13.11
N PHE A 67 -2.69 -5.26 -11.81
CA PHE A 67 -2.06 -4.25 -10.98
C PHE A 67 -0.61 -4.61 -10.68
N TYR A 68 0.31 -3.92 -11.32
CA TYR A 68 1.75 -4.07 -11.12
C TYR A 68 2.30 -2.88 -10.34
N ALA A 69 3.04 -3.18 -9.28
CA ALA A 69 3.78 -2.21 -8.47
C ALA A 69 5.11 -2.82 -8.03
N THR A 70 5.89 -3.33 -8.98
CA THR A 70 7.05 -4.20 -8.76
C THR A 70 8.07 -3.62 -7.79
N GLU A 71 8.49 -2.37 -8.00
CA GLU A 71 9.46 -1.73 -7.11
C GLU A 71 8.87 -1.39 -5.74
N PHE A 72 7.60 -1.01 -5.67
CA PHE A 72 6.91 -0.80 -4.42
C PHE A 72 6.84 -2.09 -3.60
N PHE A 73 6.39 -3.18 -4.21
CA PHE A 73 6.31 -4.49 -3.55
C PHE A 73 7.66 -4.99 -3.06
N ARG A 74 8.74 -4.64 -3.74
CA ARG A 74 10.10 -4.98 -3.31
C ARG A 74 10.53 -4.26 -2.03
N TYR A 75 10.02 -3.05 -1.77
CA TYR A 75 10.42 -2.20 -0.66
C TYR A 75 9.36 -2.02 0.41
N ILE A 76 8.49 -3.00 0.55
CA ILE A 76 7.57 -3.14 1.67
C ILE A 76 7.84 -4.44 2.42
N TRP A 77 7.48 -4.47 3.69
CA TRP A 77 7.22 -5.73 4.38
C TRP A 77 5.73 -6.01 4.28
N LEU A 78 5.35 -7.08 3.59
CA LEU A 78 3.96 -7.49 3.41
C LEU A 78 3.54 -8.35 4.61
N ASN A 79 2.59 -7.86 5.40
CA ASN A 79 2.03 -8.61 6.51
C ASN A 79 1.04 -9.66 6.02
N GLN A 80 0.06 -9.22 5.24
CA GLN A 80 -0.97 -10.11 4.70
C GLN A 80 -1.67 -9.52 3.48
N ILE A 81 -2.30 -10.41 2.70
CA ILE A 81 -3.24 -10.08 1.63
C ILE A 81 -4.61 -10.60 2.07
N VAL A 82 -5.66 -9.79 1.89
CA VAL A 82 -7.03 -10.14 2.27
C VAL A 82 -7.94 -10.09 1.04
N ILE A 83 -8.58 -11.20 0.75
CA ILE A 83 -9.53 -11.35 -0.36
C ILE A 83 -10.81 -11.96 0.19
N ASN A 84 -11.95 -11.25 0.11
CA ASN A 84 -13.25 -11.74 0.60
C ASN A 84 -13.19 -12.28 2.04
N HIS A 85 -12.55 -11.55 2.94
CA HIS A 85 -12.32 -11.93 4.34
C HIS A 85 -11.43 -13.18 4.56
N LEU A 86 -10.79 -13.67 3.52
CA LEU A 86 -9.77 -14.71 3.60
C LEU A 86 -8.39 -14.06 3.62
N GLU A 87 -7.53 -14.54 4.49
CA GLU A 87 -6.21 -13.97 4.70
C GLU A 87 -5.12 -14.90 4.16
N ILE A 88 -4.16 -14.30 3.46
CA ILE A 88 -2.94 -14.96 3.00
C ILE A 88 -1.79 -14.38 3.79
N HIS A 89 -1.18 -15.18 4.65
CA HIS A 89 -0.04 -14.81 5.46
C HIS A 89 1.24 -15.44 4.92
N GLY A 90 2.37 -14.73 5.05
CA GLY A 90 3.68 -15.26 4.72
C GLY A 90 4.01 -15.18 3.23
N GLY A 91 5.19 -15.68 2.90
CA GLY A 91 5.77 -15.55 1.58
C GLY A 91 6.39 -14.18 1.34
N GLY A 92 6.80 -13.95 0.12
CA GLY A 92 7.27 -12.64 -0.35
C GLY A 92 6.14 -11.77 -0.88
N PRO A 93 6.46 -10.57 -1.37
CA PRO A 93 5.49 -9.75 -2.07
C PRO A 93 4.99 -10.45 -3.34
N PRO A 94 3.75 -10.19 -3.77
CA PRO A 94 3.24 -10.74 -5.01
C PRO A 94 4.00 -10.14 -6.21
N ASP A 95 4.02 -10.86 -7.32
CA ASP A 95 4.45 -10.29 -8.59
C ASP A 95 3.49 -9.19 -9.05
N HIS A 96 2.21 -9.49 -9.04
CA HIS A 96 1.12 -8.55 -9.31
C HIS A 96 -0.19 -9.02 -8.66
N LEU A 97 -1.19 -8.16 -8.70
CA LEU A 97 -2.55 -8.49 -8.30
C LEU A 97 -3.44 -8.41 -9.55
N GLU A 98 -4.28 -9.40 -9.75
CA GLU A 98 -5.14 -9.48 -10.95
C GLU A 98 -6.62 -9.53 -10.57
N PHE A 99 -7.41 -8.74 -11.28
CA PHE A 99 -8.85 -8.63 -11.13
C PHE A 99 -9.51 -9.03 -12.46
N ASP A 100 -10.00 -10.26 -12.55
CA ASP A 100 -10.76 -10.72 -13.71
C ASP A 100 -12.21 -10.23 -13.67
N ASP A 101 -12.72 -9.99 -12.47
CA ASP A 101 -14.05 -9.49 -12.18
C ASP A 101 -14.01 -8.33 -11.17
N PRO A 102 -15.06 -7.50 -11.07
CA PRO A 102 -15.18 -6.54 -9.99
C PRO A 102 -15.02 -7.18 -8.61
N GLY A 103 -14.23 -6.54 -7.76
CA GLY A 103 -13.93 -7.04 -6.43
C GLY A 103 -12.85 -6.23 -5.73
N GLU A 104 -12.39 -6.73 -4.59
CA GLU A 104 -11.36 -6.05 -3.81
C GLU A 104 -10.26 -6.99 -3.34
N ILE A 105 -9.04 -6.46 -3.33
CA ILE A 105 -7.88 -7.07 -2.67
C ILE A 105 -7.31 -6.02 -1.72
N ALA A 106 -7.21 -6.35 -0.44
CA ALA A 106 -6.53 -5.50 0.52
C ALA A 106 -5.14 -6.03 0.80
N ILE A 107 -4.17 -5.12 0.89
CA ILE A 107 -2.81 -5.43 1.34
C ILE A 107 -2.53 -4.71 2.65
N GLU A 108 -1.91 -5.41 3.58
CA GLU A 108 -1.43 -4.85 4.85
C GLU A 108 0.09 -4.93 4.88
N PHE A 109 0.73 -3.79 5.05
CA PHE A 109 2.18 -3.69 4.84
C PHE A 109 2.82 -2.58 5.68
N VAL A 110 4.14 -2.65 5.77
CA VAL A 110 4.99 -1.57 6.27
C VAL A 110 5.85 -1.07 5.11
N ALA A 111 5.79 0.22 4.82
CA ALA A 111 6.69 0.85 3.85
C ALA A 111 8.10 0.95 4.47
N ILE A 112 9.15 0.51 3.74
CA ILE A 112 10.50 0.38 4.30
C ILE A 112 11.44 1.47 3.78
N LYS A 113 11.42 1.74 2.47
CA LYS A 113 12.41 2.61 1.83
C LYS A 113 11.75 3.84 1.24
N PRO A 114 12.19 5.07 1.59
CA PRO A 114 11.74 6.29 0.91
C PRO A 114 12.02 6.25 -0.59
N GLY A 115 11.11 6.81 -1.37
CA GLY A 115 11.20 6.87 -2.83
C GLY A 115 9.85 7.03 -3.51
N GLU A 116 9.88 7.19 -4.82
CA GLU A 116 8.72 7.26 -5.69
C GLU A 116 8.58 5.94 -6.45
N TYR A 117 7.46 5.25 -6.26
CA TYR A 117 7.24 3.91 -6.79
C TYR A 117 6.01 3.91 -7.69
N PRO A 118 6.17 3.75 -9.01
CA PRO A 118 5.03 3.69 -9.91
C PRO A 118 4.25 2.39 -9.76
N TRP A 119 2.94 2.47 -10.00
CA TRP A 119 2.09 1.34 -10.27
C TRP A 119 1.37 1.52 -11.61
N THR A 120 1.02 0.43 -12.26
CA THR A 120 0.26 0.45 -13.51
C THR A 120 -0.79 -0.67 -13.52
N ALA A 121 -1.90 -0.44 -14.21
CA ALA A 121 -2.69 -1.54 -14.73
C ALA A 121 -2.09 -1.92 -16.08
N LYS A 122 -1.31 -2.99 -16.13
CA LYS A 122 -0.50 -3.39 -17.28
C LYS A 122 -1.33 -3.57 -18.53
N GLY A 123 -0.89 -2.90 -19.61
CA GLY A 123 -1.59 -2.86 -20.89
C GLY A 123 -2.63 -1.74 -21.00
N LEU A 124 -2.93 -1.03 -19.90
CA LEU A 124 -3.90 0.07 -19.85
C LEU A 124 -3.24 1.41 -19.50
N GLU A 125 -1.92 1.50 -19.54
CA GLU A 125 -1.15 2.71 -19.21
C GLU A 125 -1.52 3.88 -20.13
N ALA A 126 -1.71 3.62 -21.42
CA ALA A 126 -2.12 4.61 -22.41
C ALA A 126 -3.54 5.17 -22.17
N LYS A 127 -4.34 4.48 -21.35
CA LYS A 127 -5.66 4.92 -20.89
C LYS A 127 -5.60 5.68 -19.55
N GLY A 128 -4.41 5.97 -19.05
CA GLY A 128 -4.22 6.67 -17.79
C GLY A 128 -4.35 5.80 -16.53
N MET A 129 -4.31 4.47 -16.68
CA MET A 129 -4.43 3.53 -15.57
C MET A 129 -3.06 3.31 -14.91
N ALA A 130 -2.57 4.34 -14.25
CA ALA A 130 -1.28 4.37 -13.55
C ALA A 130 -1.29 5.42 -12.44
N GLY A 131 -0.35 5.31 -11.53
CA GLY A 131 -0.14 6.27 -10.44
C GLY A 131 1.14 5.98 -9.67
N THR A 132 1.27 6.56 -8.49
CA THR A 132 2.53 6.55 -7.73
C THR A 132 2.28 6.33 -6.24
N PHE A 133 3.13 5.53 -5.61
CA PHE A 133 3.31 5.50 -4.17
C PHE A 133 4.52 6.35 -3.79
N SER A 134 4.28 7.44 -3.09
CA SER A 134 5.33 8.33 -2.56
C SER A 134 5.64 7.97 -1.12
N VAL A 135 6.80 7.42 -0.85
CA VAL A 135 7.25 7.07 0.51
C VAL A 135 8.26 8.11 0.98
N LYS A 136 7.98 8.76 2.09
CA LYS A 136 8.86 9.76 2.74
C LYS A 136 9.56 9.20 3.95
#